data_98f97d49d6e0e9ba99b6ee17dcf17ccb
#
_entry.id   98f97d49d6e0e9ba99b6ee17dcf17ccb
#
_cell.length_a   1.000
_cell.length_b   1.000
_cell.length_c   1.000
_cell.angle_alpha   90.00
_cell.angle_beta   90.00
_cell.angle_gamma   90.00
#
_symmetry.space_group_name_H-M   'P 1'
#
loop_
_entity.id
_entity.type
_entity.pdbx_description
1 polymer ?
#
loop_
_entity_poly.entity_id
_entity_poly.type
_entity_poly.pdbx_seq_one_letter_code
_entity_poly.pdbx_strand_id
1 'polypeptide(L)'
;LTDTCYPKEAEYIDKSALPEKYIKMDYIPSSADYRYTHRVRFSDTDHVGHTNNIAYSKILLDALPVSYFKENRITDFDIKYIHESKEGDDLCVYVKQTLESVFLHISTPDGTPIVSAVMKAVKR
;
A
#
# COMPACT_ATOMS: atom_id res chain seq x y z
N LEU A 1 -15.25 2.07 -12.96
CA LEU A 1 -15.09 3.13 -12.42
C LEU A 1 -14.19 3.19 -11.24
N THR A 2 -14.19 4.23 -10.66
CA THR A 2 -13.33 4.45 -9.56
C THR A 2 -13.43 3.41 -8.50
N ASP A 3 -14.57 2.79 -8.39
CA ASP A 3 -14.74 1.79 -7.36
C ASP A 3 -13.91 0.56 -7.59
N THR A 4 -13.42 0.34 -8.82
CA THR A 4 -12.68 -0.87 -9.10
C THR A 4 -11.38 -0.95 -8.31
N CYS A 5 -10.81 0.18 -7.92
CA CYS A 5 -9.58 0.17 -7.15
C CYS A 5 -9.80 0.62 -5.71
N TYR A 6 -11.01 0.49 -5.22
CA TYR A 6 -11.33 0.95 -3.88
C TYR A 6 -11.69 -0.25 -3.01
N PRO A 7 -11.04 -0.44 -1.87
CA PRO A 7 -11.38 -1.58 -1.01
C PRO A 7 -12.82 -1.47 -0.55
N LYS A 8 -13.53 -2.58 -0.55
CA LYS A 8 -14.94 -2.57 -0.23
C LYS A 8 -15.17 -2.22 1.21
N GLU A 9 -14.31 -2.70 2.08
CA GLU A 9 -14.52 -2.44 3.48
C GLU A 9 -13.32 -2.87 4.25
N ALA A 10 -13.23 -2.40 5.45
CA ALA A 10 -12.12 -2.74 6.32
C ALA A 10 -12.55 -3.58 7.49
N GLU A 11 -13.79 -4.00 7.51
CA GLU A 11 -14.26 -4.69 8.71
C GLU A 11 -13.70 -6.08 8.86
N TYR A 12 -13.04 -6.63 7.83
CA TYR A 12 -12.38 -7.91 8.05
C TYR A 12 -11.23 -7.76 9.03
N ILE A 13 -10.87 -6.56 9.39
CA ILE A 13 -9.89 -6.31 10.44
C ILE A 13 -10.64 -6.06 11.73
N ASP A 14 -10.47 -6.96 12.69
CA ASP A 14 -11.10 -6.79 13.99
C ASP A 14 -10.24 -5.85 14.83
N LYS A 15 -10.62 -4.59 14.87
CA LYS A 15 -9.83 -3.58 15.56
C LYS A 15 -9.68 -3.87 17.04
N SER A 16 -10.65 -4.51 17.64
CA SER A 16 -10.57 -4.77 19.08
C SER A 16 -9.53 -5.82 19.42
N ALA A 17 -9.11 -6.61 18.41
CA ALA A 17 -8.14 -7.67 18.61
C ALA A 17 -6.74 -7.27 18.17
N LEU A 18 -6.56 -6.04 17.65
CA LEU A 18 -5.28 -5.63 17.08
C LEU A 18 -4.50 -4.72 18.02
N PRO A 19 -3.15 -4.79 17.97
CA PRO A 19 -2.34 -3.80 18.66
C PRO A 19 -2.67 -2.40 18.13
N GLU A 20 -2.45 -1.42 18.96
CA GLU A 20 -2.77 -0.04 18.59
C GLU A 20 -2.09 0.39 17.30
N LYS A 21 -0.88 -0.06 17.05
CA LYS A 21 -0.17 0.35 15.84
C LYS A 21 -0.88 -0.13 14.57
N TYR A 22 -1.61 -1.24 14.64
CA TYR A 22 -2.35 -1.72 13.48
C TYR A 22 -3.62 -0.91 13.25
N ILE A 23 -4.15 -0.31 14.29
CA ILE A 23 -5.31 0.56 14.14
C ILE A 23 -4.93 1.74 13.26
N LYS A 24 -3.69 2.22 13.41
CA LYS A 24 -3.22 3.34 12.60
C LYS A 24 -3.12 3.01 11.12
N MET A 25 -3.08 1.73 10.78
CA MET A 25 -2.98 1.29 9.39
C MET A 25 -4.34 0.99 8.79
N ASP A 26 -5.41 1.30 9.49
CA ASP A 26 -6.75 1.08 9.00
C ASP A 26 -7.17 2.25 8.11
N TYR A 27 -6.42 2.44 7.05
CA TYR A 27 -6.62 3.50 6.10
C TYR A 27 -7.47 2.98 4.96
N ILE A 28 -8.55 3.67 4.65
CA ILE A 28 -9.40 3.34 3.52
C ILE A 28 -9.21 4.42 2.47
N PRO A 29 -8.59 4.08 1.35
CA PRO A 29 -8.29 5.11 0.34
C PRO A 29 -9.55 5.56 -0.39
N SER A 30 -9.51 6.81 -0.85
CA SER A 30 -10.53 7.33 -1.75
C SER A 30 -9.95 7.38 -3.15
N SER A 31 -10.82 7.62 -4.13
CA SER A 31 -10.35 7.71 -5.51
C SER A 31 -9.36 8.86 -5.68
N ALA A 32 -9.45 9.88 -4.85
CA ALA A 32 -8.54 11.02 -4.92
C ALA A 32 -7.11 10.63 -4.52
N ASP A 33 -6.94 9.53 -3.81
CA ASP A 33 -5.63 9.08 -3.36
C ASP A 33 -4.93 8.17 -4.37
N TYR A 34 -5.62 7.82 -5.44
CA TYR A 34 -5.06 6.92 -6.45
C TYR A 34 -3.85 7.56 -7.12
N ARG A 35 -2.80 6.76 -7.30
CA ARG A 35 -1.58 7.23 -7.95
C ARG A 35 -1.30 6.54 -9.26
N TYR A 36 -1.25 5.21 -9.26
CA TYR A 36 -0.95 4.47 -10.49
C TYR A 36 -1.31 3.00 -10.30
N THR A 37 -1.30 2.27 -11.40
CA THR A 37 -1.55 0.83 -11.38
C THR A 37 -0.29 0.11 -11.86
N HIS A 38 0.13 -0.87 -11.09
CA HIS A 38 1.29 -1.70 -11.42
C HIS A 38 0.81 -3.11 -11.75
N ARG A 39 1.17 -3.61 -12.93
CA ARG A 39 0.89 -4.99 -13.25
C ARG A 39 2.03 -5.85 -12.76
N VAL A 40 1.71 -6.89 -11.99
CA VAL A 40 2.72 -7.79 -11.44
C VAL A 40 3.41 -8.53 -12.57
N ARG A 41 4.72 -8.44 -12.62
CA ARG A 41 5.54 -9.05 -13.65
C ARG A 41 6.35 -10.19 -13.06
N PHE A 42 6.92 -11.01 -13.93
CA PHE A 42 7.72 -12.13 -13.48
C PHE A 42 8.78 -11.72 -12.45
N SER A 43 9.45 -10.60 -12.68
CA SER A 43 10.51 -10.16 -11.77
C SER A 43 10.01 -9.74 -10.40
N ASP A 44 8.71 -9.55 -10.24
CA ASP A 44 8.11 -9.21 -8.94
C ASP A 44 7.76 -10.46 -8.14
N THR A 45 7.89 -11.64 -8.71
CA THR A 45 7.37 -12.86 -8.10
C THR A 45 8.47 -13.70 -7.48
N ASP A 46 8.06 -14.56 -6.55
CA ASP A 46 8.96 -15.55 -5.97
C ASP A 46 8.87 -16.85 -6.78
N HIS A 47 9.51 -17.89 -6.27
CA HIS A 47 9.60 -19.16 -7.01
C HIS A 47 8.27 -19.91 -7.15
N VAL A 48 7.23 -19.50 -6.41
CA VAL A 48 5.92 -20.10 -6.55
C VAL A 48 4.94 -19.21 -7.29
N GLY A 49 5.42 -18.07 -7.83
CA GLY A 49 4.59 -17.21 -8.65
C GLY A 49 3.80 -16.16 -7.91
N HIS A 50 3.96 -16.07 -6.60
CA HIS A 50 3.31 -15.02 -5.82
C HIS A 50 4.19 -13.78 -5.79
N THR A 51 3.57 -12.61 -5.63
CA THR A 51 4.34 -11.38 -5.53
C THR A 51 5.24 -11.42 -4.30
N ASN A 52 6.50 -11.07 -4.50
CA ASN A 52 7.48 -11.06 -3.44
C ASN A 52 7.23 -9.88 -2.50
N ASN A 53 7.42 -10.09 -1.20
CA ASN A 53 7.18 -9.02 -0.22
C ASN A 53 8.06 -7.80 -0.47
N ILE A 54 9.28 -8.01 -0.97
CA ILE A 54 10.16 -6.89 -1.28
C ILE A 54 9.59 -6.06 -2.43
N ALA A 55 8.94 -6.72 -3.39
CA ALA A 55 8.35 -6.02 -4.52
C ALA A 55 7.24 -5.08 -4.06
N TYR A 56 6.45 -5.48 -3.07
CA TYR A 56 5.40 -4.61 -2.56
C TYR A 56 5.97 -3.31 -2.01
N SER A 57 7.08 -3.38 -1.28
CA SER A 57 7.70 -2.17 -0.75
C SER A 57 8.13 -1.23 -1.87
N LYS A 58 8.70 -1.79 -2.94
CA LYS A 58 9.11 -0.97 -4.07
C LYS A 58 7.92 -0.33 -4.76
N ILE A 59 6.85 -1.10 -4.95
CA ILE A 59 5.65 -0.60 -5.62
C ILE A 59 5.04 0.54 -4.81
N LEU A 60 5.00 0.39 -3.49
CA LEU A 60 4.46 1.44 -2.63
C LEU A 60 5.31 2.70 -2.69
N LEU A 61 6.62 2.56 -2.57
CA LEU A 61 7.51 3.73 -2.54
C LEU A 61 7.56 4.45 -3.88
N ASP A 62 7.34 3.72 -4.97
CA ASP A 62 7.32 4.34 -6.30
C ASP A 62 6.12 5.27 -6.49
N ALA A 63 5.16 5.23 -5.59
CA ALA A 63 4.02 6.15 -5.65
C ALA A 63 4.39 7.55 -5.23
N LEU A 64 5.58 7.75 -4.65
CA LEU A 64 6.05 9.05 -4.22
C LEU A 64 7.17 9.52 -5.15
N PRO A 65 7.27 10.83 -5.41
CA PRO A 65 8.32 11.32 -6.31
C PRO A 65 9.70 11.25 -5.67
N VAL A 66 10.71 11.19 -6.52
CA VAL A 66 12.10 11.17 -6.04
C VAL A 66 12.39 12.36 -5.13
N SER A 67 11.80 13.51 -5.45
CA SER A 67 12.02 14.73 -4.64
C SER A 67 11.60 14.53 -3.20
N TYR A 68 10.56 13.71 -2.97
CA TYR A 68 10.13 13.46 -1.60
C TYR A 68 11.27 12.83 -0.79
N PHE A 69 11.96 11.86 -1.39
CA PHE A 69 13.04 11.14 -0.70
C PHE A 69 14.30 11.96 -0.60
N LYS A 70 14.48 12.94 -1.47
CA LYS A 70 15.60 13.87 -1.35
C LYS A 70 15.42 14.82 -0.19
N GLU A 71 14.16 15.16 0.11
CA GLU A 71 13.85 16.13 1.15
C GLU A 71 13.51 15.52 2.49
N ASN A 72 13.23 14.23 2.52
CA ASN A 72 12.78 13.56 3.72
C ASN A 72 13.52 12.26 3.93
N ARG A 73 13.78 11.93 5.19
CA ARG A 73 14.40 10.67 5.56
C ARG A 73 13.34 9.82 6.24
N ILE A 74 13.14 8.61 5.76
CA ILE A 74 12.15 7.70 6.34
C ILE A 74 12.66 7.21 7.68
N THR A 75 11.83 7.34 8.71
CA THR A 75 12.16 6.87 10.06
C THR A 75 11.39 5.61 10.43
N ASP A 76 10.20 5.44 9.88
CA ASP A 76 9.36 4.30 10.21
C ASP A 76 8.62 3.85 8.96
N PHE A 77 8.51 2.56 8.77
CA PHE A 77 7.76 2.00 7.65
C PHE A 77 7.14 0.69 8.11
N ASP A 78 5.86 0.74 8.44
CA ASP A 78 5.12 -0.44 8.87
C ASP A 78 4.23 -0.90 7.74
N ILE A 79 4.32 -2.18 7.39
CA ILE A 79 3.58 -2.72 6.27
C ILE A 79 2.77 -3.92 6.75
N LYS A 80 1.54 -4.00 6.28
CA LYS A 80 0.64 -5.09 6.62
C LYS A 80 0.22 -5.79 5.34
N TYR A 81 0.51 -7.08 5.25
CA TYR A 81 0.16 -7.91 4.10
C TYR A 81 -1.20 -8.54 4.37
N ILE A 82 -2.15 -8.32 3.48
CA ILE A 82 -3.53 -8.73 3.70
C ILE A 82 -3.89 -9.92 2.82
N HIS A 83 -3.65 -9.80 1.51
CA HIS A 83 -3.87 -10.88 0.57
C HIS A 83 -2.68 -10.98 -0.38
N GLU A 84 -2.53 -12.14 -0.99
CA GLU A 84 -1.47 -12.36 -1.96
C GLU A 84 -1.91 -11.93 -3.36
N SER A 85 -0.93 -11.63 -4.19
CA SER A 85 -1.17 -11.39 -5.60
C SER A 85 -0.16 -12.21 -6.39
N LYS A 86 -0.40 -12.32 -7.70
CA LYS A 86 0.43 -13.15 -8.56
C LYS A 86 0.67 -12.46 -9.88
N GLU A 87 1.53 -13.04 -10.68
CA GLU A 87 1.86 -12.49 -11.98
C GLU A 87 0.59 -12.23 -12.78
N GLY A 88 0.53 -11.06 -13.40
CA GLY A 88 -0.62 -10.68 -14.22
C GLY A 88 -1.67 -9.89 -13.48
N ASP A 89 -1.64 -9.88 -12.16
CA ASP A 89 -2.60 -9.09 -11.39
C ASP A 89 -2.28 -7.61 -11.51
N ASP A 90 -3.33 -6.79 -11.56
CA ASP A 90 -3.17 -5.34 -11.53
C ASP A 90 -3.30 -4.85 -10.10
N LEU A 91 -2.34 -4.05 -9.69
CA LEU A 91 -2.29 -3.52 -8.33
C LEU A 91 -2.47 -2.01 -8.39
N CYS A 92 -3.57 -1.53 -7.81
CA CYS A 92 -3.88 -0.11 -7.78
C CYS A 92 -3.28 0.49 -6.53
N VAL A 93 -2.47 1.53 -6.68
CA VAL A 93 -1.68 2.09 -5.60
C VAL A 93 -2.23 3.45 -5.19
N TYR A 94 -2.39 3.63 -3.89
CA TYR A 94 -2.97 4.84 -3.30
C TYR A 94 -2.02 5.42 -2.26
N VAL A 95 -2.00 6.74 -2.17
CA VAL A 95 -1.18 7.45 -1.19
C VAL A 95 -1.96 8.60 -0.61
N LYS A 96 -1.88 8.76 0.71
CA LYS A 96 -2.44 9.93 1.38
C LYS A 96 -1.41 10.46 2.35
N GLN A 97 -1.01 11.71 2.16
CA GLN A 97 -0.04 12.34 3.04
C GLN A 97 -0.76 13.20 4.07
N THR A 98 -0.36 13.06 5.32
CA THR A 98 -0.84 13.93 6.39
C THR A 98 0.37 14.59 7.01
N LEU A 99 0.14 15.45 8.01
CA LEU A 99 1.24 16.13 8.67
C LEU A 99 2.20 15.16 9.35
N GLU A 100 1.68 14.05 9.87
CA GLU A 100 2.48 13.13 10.66
C GLU A 100 2.84 11.85 9.96
N SER A 101 2.09 11.46 8.95
CA SER A 101 2.26 10.15 8.37
C SER A 101 1.93 10.15 6.90
N VAL A 102 2.44 9.14 6.20
CA VAL A 102 2.06 8.88 4.82
C VAL A 102 1.41 7.50 4.81
N PHE A 103 0.17 7.44 4.35
CA PHE A 103 -0.55 6.18 4.25
C PHE A 103 -0.46 5.67 2.81
N LEU A 104 -0.15 4.39 2.67
CA LEU A 104 -0.02 3.77 1.37
C LEU A 104 -0.87 2.52 1.33
N HIS A 105 -1.43 2.21 0.16
CA HIS A 105 -2.35 1.10 0.05
C HIS A 105 -2.29 0.51 -1.34
N ILE A 106 -2.41 -0.81 -1.44
CA ILE A 106 -2.51 -1.51 -2.71
C ILE A 106 -3.78 -2.36 -2.68
N SER A 107 -4.57 -2.26 -3.73
CA SER A 107 -5.73 -3.13 -3.89
C SER A 107 -5.84 -3.54 -5.35
N THR A 108 -6.60 -4.61 -5.60
CA THR A 108 -6.91 -5.01 -6.97
C THR A 108 -8.03 -4.13 -7.50
N PRO A 109 -8.27 -4.16 -8.82
CA PRO A 109 -9.34 -3.33 -9.39
C PRO A 109 -10.72 -3.63 -8.82
N ASP A 110 -10.96 -4.85 -8.34
CA ASP A 110 -12.26 -5.18 -7.76
C ASP A 110 -12.36 -4.78 -6.29
N GLY A 111 -11.32 -4.11 -5.76
CA GLY A 111 -11.36 -3.60 -4.40
C GLY A 111 -10.78 -4.52 -3.35
N THR A 112 -10.25 -5.67 -3.73
CA THR A 112 -9.63 -6.58 -2.76
C THR A 112 -8.34 -5.95 -2.24
N PRO A 113 -8.22 -5.73 -0.93
CA PRO A 113 -7.00 -5.12 -0.39
C PRO A 113 -5.87 -6.14 -0.38
N ILE A 114 -4.70 -5.69 -0.78
CA ILE A 114 -3.51 -6.54 -0.86
C ILE A 114 -2.52 -6.16 0.23
N VAL A 115 -2.21 -4.87 0.35
CA VAL A 115 -1.21 -4.38 1.28
C VAL A 115 -1.62 -3.01 1.77
N SER A 116 -1.40 -2.74 3.05
CA SER A 116 -1.52 -1.40 3.61
C SER A 116 -0.26 -1.07 4.38
N ALA A 117 0.14 0.19 4.36
CA ALA A 117 1.35 0.60 5.04
C ALA A 117 1.20 2.02 5.57
N VAL A 118 1.95 2.30 6.61
CA VAL A 118 2.08 3.65 7.12
C VAL A 118 3.56 3.97 7.26
N MET A 119 3.92 5.16 6.82
CA MET A 119 5.32 5.58 6.78
C MET A 119 5.45 6.92 7.50
N LYS A 120 6.54 7.07 8.22
CA LYS A 120 6.88 8.35 8.85
C LYS A 120 8.24 8.78 8.36
N ALA A 121 8.41 10.09 8.27
CA ALA A 121 9.66 10.64 7.78
C ALA A 121 9.90 11.99 8.43
N VAL A 122 11.16 12.42 8.44
CA VAL A 122 11.55 13.72 8.94
C VAL A 122 12.31 14.44 7.86
N LYS A 123 12.27 15.77 7.90
CA LYS A 123 13.03 16.58 6.95
C LYS A 123 14.51 16.31 7.10
N ARG A 124 15.19 16.27 5.98
CA ARG A 124 16.63 16.11 5.97
C ARG A 124 17.33 17.39 6.37
#